data_fbe70146b5d1bad3c535738bf02c1b01
#
_entry.id   fbe70146b5d1bad3c535738bf02c1b01
#
_cell.length_a   1.000
_cell.length_b   1.000
_cell.length_c   1.000
_cell.angle_alpha   90.00
_cell.angle_beta   90.00
_cell.angle_gamma   90.00
#
_symmetry.space_group_name_H-M   'P 1'
#
loop_
_entity.id
_entity.type
_entity.pdbx_description
1 polymer ?
#
loop_
_entity_poly.entity_id
_entity_poly.type
_entity_poly.pdbx_seq_one_letter_code
_entity_poly.pdbx_strand_id
1 'polypeptide(L)'
;GKDLAEISGMVCSRVTPGYLWVQGDDSYKVRAMTAEGKFSTTIKLHDSYRDWEGLSGGVYNDTNYLFVGVFGDNGLSYKDKYYIYYFEEPEVVDGEVKVEKKIIHFGYPDGKAHNAEVIMYDNIENKIYIVDKWNTFNSTGMVYSMPFSTDMDLETMHVLTEECQLGGNDM
;
A
#
# COMPACT_ATOMS: atom_id res chain seq x y z
N GLY A 1 5.75 8.77 -21.45
CA GLY A 1 6.02 7.40 -21.30
C GLY A 1 4.83 6.58 -20.86
N LYS A 2 4.87 5.30 -21.17
CA LYS A 2 3.83 4.32 -20.78
C LYS A 2 4.02 3.80 -19.34
N ASP A 3 4.99 4.30 -18.59
CA ASP A 3 5.44 3.70 -17.31
C ASP A 3 4.52 3.94 -16.10
N LEU A 4 3.45 4.69 -16.24
CA LEU A 4 2.42 4.94 -15.23
C LEU A 4 1.08 5.18 -15.95
N ALA A 5 0.64 4.23 -16.77
CA ALA A 5 -0.63 4.34 -17.49
C ALA A 5 -1.82 4.25 -16.52
N GLU A 6 -1.65 3.50 -15.44
CA GLU A 6 -2.66 3.25 -14.41
C GLU A 6 -2.05 3.55 -13.05
N ILE A 7 -2.34 4.74 -12.50
CA ILE A 7 -1.90 5.13 -11.17
C ILE A 7 -2.92 4.60 -10.16
N SER A 8 -2.48 3.69 -9.30
CA SER A 8 -3.31 3.09 -8.24
C SER A 8 -3.07 3.69 -6.86
N GLY A 9 -1.96 4.41 -6.66
CA GLY A 9 -1.66 5.05 -5.39
C GLY A 9 -0.92 6.37 -5.53
N MET A 10 -1.23 7.31 -4.62
CA MET A 10 -0.56 8.61 -4.54
C MET A 10 -0.55 9.14 -3.11
N VAL A 11 0.60 9.68 -2.69
CA VAL A 11 0.74 10.33 -1.38
C VAL A 11 1.71 11.51 -1.46
N CYS A 12 1.47 12.54 -0.67
CA CYS A 12 2.40 13.66 -0.56
C CYS A 12 3.70 13.22 0.12
N SER A 13 4.84 13.65 -0.43
CA SER A 13 6.13 13.49 0.25
C SER A 13 6.14 14.29 1.54
N ARG A 14 6.58 13.66 2.63
CA ARG A 14 6.81 14.28 3.93
C ARG A 14 8.25 14.75 4.10
N VAL A 15 9.18 14.09 3.41
CA VAL A 15 10.61 14.39 3.45
C VAL A 15 10.99 15.54 2.52
N THR A 16 10.39 15.57 1.33
CA THR A 16 10.67 16.61 0.32
C THR A 16 9.36 17.32 -0.07
N PRO A 17 8.99 18.42 0.59
CA PRO A 17 7.76 19.15 0.29
C PRO A 17 7.68 19.59 -1.18
N GLY A 18 6.44 19.55 -1.72
CA GLY A 18 6.17 19.91 -3.13
C GLY A 18 6.24 18.73 -4.09
N TYR A 19 6.58 17.53 -3.61
CA TYR A 19 6.54 16.30 -4.39
C TYR A 19 5.43 15.35 -3.94
N LEU A 20 5.00 14.53 -4.89
CA LEU A 20 4.05 13.43 -4.70
C LEU A 20 4.76 12.11 -5.04
N TRP A 21 4.63 11.13 -4.18
CA TRP A 21 4.97 9.75 -4.52
C TRP A 21 3.77 9.09 -5.19
N VAL A 22 4.01 8.41 -6.30
CA VAL A 22 2.99 7.70 -7.08
C VAL A 22 3.47 6.31 -7.43
N GLN A 23 2.55 5.37 -7.53
CA GLN A 23 2.79 4.03 -8.04
C GLN A 23 1.70 3.65 -9.05
N GLY A 24 2.02 2.80 -10.00
CA GLY A 24 1.06 2.15 -10.89
C GLY A 24 1.06 0.66 -10.65
N ASP A 25 -0.06 0.03 -10.93
CA ASP A 25 -0.29 -1.40 -10.73
C ASP A 25 0.71 -2.29 -11.50
N ASP A 26 1.12 -1.90 -12.69
CA ASP A 26 2.02 -2.66 -13.57
C ASP A 26 3.50 -2.27 -13.50
N SER A 27 3.88 -1.27 -12.69
CA SER A 27 5.18 -0.63 -12.88
C SER A 27 6.32 -1.13 -11.97
N TYR A 28 6.04 -1.82 -10.87
CA TYR A 28 7.00 -2.22 -9.80
C TYR A 28 7.90 -1.09 -9.33
N LYS A 29 7.42 0.14 -9.50
CA LYS A 29 8.15 1.36 -9.22
C LYS A 29 7.29 2.32 -8.44
N VAL A 30 7.89 2.96 -7.45
CA VAL A 30 7.37 4.17 -6.84
C VAL A 30 8.16 5.34 -7.40
N ARG A 31 7.47 6.39 -7.85
CA ARG A 31 8.12 7.54 -8.46
C ARG A 31 7.70 8.84 -7.77
N ALA A 32 8.66 9.73 -7.56
CA ALA A 32 8.35 11.09 -7.15
C ALA A 32 8.05 11.97 -8.38
N MET A 33 7.02 12.80 -8.26
CA MET A 33 6.70 13.80 -9.28
C MET A 33 6.24 15.12 -8.63
N THR A 34 6.37 16.22 -9.36
CA THR A 34 5.75 17.49 -8.99
C THR A 34 4.24 17.50 -9.30
N ALA A 35 3.52 18.50 -8.80
CA ALA A 35 2.09 18.67 -9.10
C ALA A 35 1.81 18.90 -10.61
N GLU A 36 2.80 19.38 -11.37
CA GLU A 36 2.73 19.55 -12.82
C GLU A 36 3.02 18.24 -13.59
N GLY A 37 3.24 17.11 -12.88
CA GLY A 37 3.49 15.81 -13.49
C GLY A 37 4.94 15.59 -13.96
N LYS A 38 5.90 16.38 -13.50
CA LYS A 38 7.30 16.19 -13.81
C LYS A 38 7.91 15.17 -12.85
N PHE A 39 8.37 14.04 -13.38
CA PHE A 39 9.04 12.99 -12.60
C PHE A 39 10.49 13.36 -12.27
N SER A 40 10.93 12.91 -11.09
CA SER A 40 12.28 13.08 -10.56
C SER A 40 12.87 11.74 -10.10
N THR A 41 12.53 11.30 -8.90
CA THR A 41 13.06 10.06 -8.30
C THR A 41 12.30 8.82 -8.75
N THR A 42 13.03 7.73 -8.91
CA THR A 42 12.46 6.39 -9.14
C THR A 42 13.00 5.41 -8.10
N ILE A 43 12.12 4.72 -7.40
CA ILE A 43 12.42 3.59 -6.51
C ILE A 43 11.93 2.32 -7.21
N LYS A 44 12.83 1.35 -7.44
CA LYS A 44 12.49 0.04 -7.99
C LYS A 44 12.40 -0.98 -6.87
N LEU A 45 11.23 -1.54 -6.67
CA LEU A 45 10.98 -2.53 -5.62
C LEU A 45 10.98 -3.97 -6.15
N HIS A 46 11.72 -4.26 -7.16
CA HIS A 46 11.83 -5.56 -7.86
C HIS A 46 11.16 -6.73 -7.16
N ASP A 47 10.05 -7.20 -7.71
CA ASP A 47 9.49 -8.51 -7.42
C ASP A 47 8.53 -9.00 -8.52
N SER A 48 8.07 -10.25 -8.38
CA SER A 48 7.21 -10.95 -9.30
C SER A 48 5.92 -10.19 -9.61
N TYR A 49 5.45 -10.32 -10.82
CA TYR A 49 4.20 -9.76 -11.35
C TYR A 49 3.02 -9.98 -10.38
N ARG A 50 2.66 -8.93 -9.67
CA ARG A 50 1.53 -8.85 -8.74
C ARG A 50 0.85 -7.51 -8.91
N ASP A 51 -0.42 -7.51 -8.66
CA ASP A 51 -1.29 -6.36 -8.73
C ASP A 51 -1.00 -5.42 -7.54
N TRP A 52 -0.44 -4.25 -7.81
CA TRP A 52 -0.09 -3.26 -6.79
C TRP A 52 -1.24 -2.30 -6.59
N GLU A 53 -1.80 -2.30 -5.39
CA GLU A 53 -2.96 -1.49 -5.05
C GLU A 53 -2.68 -0.58 -3.86
N GLY A 54 -2.68 0.69 -4.14
CA GLY A 54 -2.55 1.71 -3.12
C GLY A 54 -1.13 1.99 -2.62
N LEU A 55 -0.94 3.23 -2.24
CA LEU A 55 0.27 3.78 -1.66
C LEU A 55 -0.12 4.67 -0.48
N SER A 56 0.49 4.45 0.67
CA SER A 56 0.31 5.27 1.86
C SER A 56 1.64 5.77 2.39
N GLY A 57 1.59 6.86 3.13
CA GLY A 57 2.75 7.40 3.84
C GLY A 57 2.41 7.74 5.27
N GLY A 58 3.36 7.59 6.17
CA GLY A 58 3.15 7.90 7.57
C GLY A 58 4.42 8.09 8.38
N VAL A 59 4.24 8.40 9.65
CA VAL A 59 5.33 8.60 10.60
C VAL A 59 5.21 7.55 11.71
N TYR A 60 6.31 6.84 11.95
CA TYR A 60 6.44 5.95 13.09
C TYR A 60 7.78 6.22 13.78
N ASN A 61 7.77 6.49 15.08
CA ASN A 61 8.97 6.82 15.87
C ASN A 61 9.84 7.90 15.19
N ASP A 62 9.23 9.03 14.82
CA ASP A 62 9.87 10.19 14.17
C ASP A 62 10.49 9.90 12.78
N THR A 63 10.27 8.72 12.23
CA THR A 63 10.73 8.33 10.90
C THR A 63 9.57 8.28 9.92
N ASN A 64 9.75 8.88 8.73
CA ASN A 64 8.75 8.83 7.66
C ASN A 64 8.88 7.53 6.88
N TYR A 65 7.76 6.85 6.63
CA TYR A 65 7.68 5.60 5.89
C TYR A 65 6.72 5.73 4.70
N LEU A 66 7.00 4.96 3.66
CA LEU A 66 6.07 4.65 2.57
C LEU A 66 5.65 3.18 2.67
N PHE A 67 4.35 2.94 2.41
CA PHE A 67 3.72 1.63 2.41
C PHE A 67 3.11 1.39 1.03
N VAL A 68 3.49 0.29 0.39
CA VAL A 68 2.98 -0.12 -0.93
C VAL A 68 2.20 -1.40 -0.77
N GLY A 69 0.91 -1.38 -1.12
CA GLY A 69 0.05 -2.54 -1.09
C GLY A 69 0.30 -3.45 -2.30
N VAL A 70 0.49 -4.75 -2.04
CA VAL A 70 0.61 -5.79 -3.07
C VAL A 70 -0.43 -6.86 -2.77
N PHE A 71 -1.68 -6.52 -3.05
CA PHE A 71 -2.81 -7.30 -2.61
C PHE A 71 -4.01 -7.29 -3.58
N GLY A 72 -3.87 -6.70 -4.77
CA GLY A 72 -4.85 -6.86 -5.82
C GLY A 72 -5.03 -8.34 -6.18
N ASP A 73 -6.26 -8.79 -6.29
CA ASP A 73 -6.62 -10.17 -6.60
C ASP A 73 -7.97 -10.27 -7.30
N ASN A 74 -8.06 -9.69 -8.48
CA ASN A 74 -9.28 -9.71 -9.29
C ASN A 74 -9.82 -11.12 -9.57
N GLY A 75 -8.95 -12.14 -9.50
CA GLY A 75 -9.29 -13.54 -9.69
C GLY A 75 -9.57 -14.32 -8.42
N LEU A 76 -9.42 -13.71 -7.24
CA LEU A 76 -9.55 -14.33 -5.91
C LEU A 76 -8.73 -15.63 -5.77
N SER A 77 -7.49 -15.61 -6.23
CA SER A 77 -6.62 -16.80 -6.33
C SER A 77 -5.40 -16.78 -5.41
N TYR A 78 -5.18 -15.69 -4.67
CA TYR A 78 -3.93 -15.46 -3.94
C TYR A 78 -4.07 -15.45 -2.41
N LYS A 79 -5.09 -16.05 -1.85
CA LYS A 79 -5.52 -15.94 -0.45
C LYS A 79 -4.41 -15.88 0.64
N ASP A 80 -3.27 -16.49 0.41
CA ASP A 80 -2.16 -16.57 1.38
C ASP A 80 -0.90 -15.84 0.86
N LYS A 81 -1.04 -14.88 -0.06
CA LYS A 81 0.08 -14.25 -0.75
C LYS A 81 -0.02 -12.73 -0.79
N TYR A 82 -0.78 -12.14 0.11
CA TYR A 82 -0.87 -10.70 0.23
C TYR A 82 0.26 -10.16 1.07
N TYR A 83 0.80 -9.01 0.66
CA TYR A 83 1.86 -8.37 1.42
C TYR A 83 1.90 -6.87 1.21
N ILE A 84 2.61 -6.20 2.10
CA ILE A 84 2.88 -4.77 2.07
C ILE A 84 4.39 -4.61 2.04
N TYR A 85 4.92 -3.85 1.09
CA TYR A 85 6.25 -3.30 1.23
C TYR A 85 6.21 -2.07 2.10
N TYR A 86 7.17 -1.94 3.00
CA TYR A 86 7.44 -0.68 3.66
C TYR A 86 8.93 -0.37 3.71
N PHE A 87 9.24 0.90 3.68
CA PHE A 87 10.62 1.41 3.72
C PHE A 87 10.61 2.87 4.16
N GLU A 88 11.74 3.34 4.69
CA GLU A 88 11.91 4.74 5.01
C GLU A 88 11.78 5.60 3.75
N GLU A 89 11.01 6.67 3.86
CA GLU A 89 10.82 7.61 2.74
C GLU A 89 12.15 8.31 2.43
N PRO A 90 12.72 8.16 1.23
CA PRO A 90 13.95 8.83 0.87
C PRO A 90 13.71 10.29 0.47
N GLU A 91 14.77 11.10 0.47
CA GLU A 91 14.76 12.39 -0.20
C GLU A 91 14.51 12.24 -1.70
N VAL A 92 13.80 13.21 -2.27
CA VAL A 92 13.61 13.28 -3.72
C VAL A 92 14.84 13.88 -4.37
N VAL A 93 15.45 13.10 -5.25
CA VAL A 93 16.61 13.48 -6.07
C VAL A 93 16.36 13.08 -7.51
N ASP A 94 17.12 13.60 -8.46
CA ASP A 94 17.00 13.15 -9.85
C ASP A 94 17.61 11.75 -10.03
N GLY A 95 16.83 10.84 -10.63
CA GLY A 95 17.29 9.50 -10.97
C GLY A 95 16.74 8.38 -10.09
N GLU A 96 17.51 7.30 -9.95
CA GLU A 96 17.11 6.11 -9.21
C GLU A 96 17.69 6.10 -7.79
N VAL A 97 16.83 5.80 -6.80
CA VAL A 97 17.23 5.63 -5.40
C VAL A 97 16.95 4.19 -4.98
N LYS A 98 17.88 3.59 -4.25
CA LYS A 98 17.73 2.29 -3.61
C LYS A 98 17.24 2.48 -2.18
N VAL A 99 16.25 1.69 -1.79
CA VAL A 99 15.71 1.65 -0.42
C VAL A 99 15.86 0.25 0.17
N GLU A 100 15.99 0.18 1.48
CA GLU A 100 15.90 -1.09 2.21
C GLU A 100 14.44 -1.39 2.48
N LYS A 101 13.80 -2.12 1.55
CA LYS A 101 12.41 -2.52 1.72
C LYS A 101 12.27 -3.70 2.66
N LYS A 102 11.23 -3.67 3.48
CA LYS A 102 10.75 -4.78 4.29
C LYS A 102 9.40 -5.26 3.81
N ILE A 103 9.04 -6.49 4.13
CA ILE A 103 7.81 -7.14 3.63
C ILE A 103 6.99 -7.61 4.82
N ILE A 104 5.74 -7.18 4.89
CA ILE A 104 4.76 -7.68 5.85
C ILE A 104 3.80 -8.60 5.11
N HIS A 105 3.78 -9.87 5.44
CA HIS A 105 2.81 -10.83 4.92
C HIS A 105 1.55 -10.82 5.76
N PHE A 106 0.39 -10.86 5.11
CA PHE A 106 -0.88 -10.90 5.82
C PHE A 106 -1.94 -11.77 5.12
N GLY A 107 -2.96 -12.13 5.88
CA GLY A 107 -4.15 -12.84 5.42
C GLY A 107 -5.41 -12.32 6.09
N TYR A 108 -6.56 -12.65 5.54
CA TYR A 108 -7.85 -12.22 6.05
C TYR A 108 -8.36 -13.18 7.14
N PRO A 109 -9.18 -12.69 8.11
CA PRO A 109 -9.60 -13.48 9.26
C PRO A 109 -10.52 -14.67 8.89
N ASP A 110 -11.21 -14.60 7.75
CA ASP A 110 -12.05 -15.69 7.25
C ASP A 110 -11.25 -16.75 6.46
N GLY A 111 -9.96 -16.55 6.25
CA GLY A 111 -9.06 -17.44 5.51
C GLY A 111 -9.36 -17.55 4.02
N LYS A 112 -10.08 -16.57 3.43
CA LYS A 112 -10.40 -16.54 2.01
C LYS A 112 -9.55 -15.54 1.24
N ALA A 113 -9.65 -15.60 -0.08
CA ALA A 113 -9.09 -14.60 -0.97
C ALA A 113 -10.00 -13.36 -1.00
N HIS A 114 -9.39 -12.20 -0.98
CA HIS A 114 -10.03 -10.89 -1.08
C HIS A 114 -9.32 -10.04 -2.12
N ASN A 115 -10.05 -9.12 -2.75
CA ASN A 115 -9.49 -8.13 -3.65
C ASN A 115 -9.58 -6.76 -2.98
N ALA A 116 -8.46 -6.25 -2.50
CA ALA A 116 -8.39 -4.94 -1.87
C ALA A 116 -7.76 -3.91 -2.82
N GLU A 117 -8.08 -2.63 -2.62
CA GLU A 117 -7.69 -1.52 -3.49
C GLU A 117 -7.00 -0.38 -2.71
N VAL A 118 -7.22 -0.31 -1.40
CA VAL A 118 -6.78 0.83 -0.60
C VAL A 118 -5.93 0.39 0.56
N ILE A 119 -4.85 1.13 0.77
CA ILE A 119 -4.04 1.08 2.00
C ILE A 119 -3.98 2.46 2.63
N MET A 120 -4.10 2.53 3.94
CA MET A 120 -3.93 3.75 4.72
C MET A 120 -3.15 3.44 5.99
N TYR A 121 -2.21 4.30 6.35
CA TYR A 121 -1.52 4.24 7.64
C TYR A 121 -2.01 5.36 8.55
N ASP A 122 -2.44 5.00 9.76
CA ASP A 122 -2.83 5.92 10.82
C ASP A 122 -1.64 6.16 11.77
N ASN A 123 -1.16 7.41 11.79
CA ASN A 123 -0.04 7.81 12.66
C ASN A 123 -0.42 7.92 14.15
N ILE A 124 -1.70 7.96 14.48
CA ILE A 124 -2.18 8.11 15.86
C ILE A 124 -2.24 6.74 16.53
N GLU A 125 -2.86 5.79 15.87
CA GLU A 125 -3.03 4.42 16.38
C GLU A 125 -1.88 3.48 15.98
N ASN A 126 -0.99 3.91 15.07
CA ASN A 126 0.03 3.07 14.46
C ASN A 126 -0.57 1.80 13.86
N LYS A 127 -1.60 1.98 13.05
CA LYS A 127 -2.29 0.90 12.35
C LYS A 127 -2.24 1.08 10.84
N ILE A 128 -2.14 -0.04 10.15
CA ILE A 128 -2.38 -0.11 8.71
C ILE A 128 -3.82 -0.56 8.50
N TYR A 129 -4.57 0.19 7.70
CA TYR A 129 -5.91 -0.14 7.25
C TYR A 129 -5.88 -0.58 5.79
N ILE A 130 -6.68 -1.59 5.47
CA ILE A 130 -6.85 -2.14 4.12
C ILE A 130 -8.33 -2.18 3.84
N VAL A 131 -8.75 -1.74 2.64
CA VAL A 131 -10.14 -1.72 2.24
C VAL A 131 -10.36 -2.64 1.06
N ASP A 132 -11.27 -3.58 1.23
CA ASP A 132 -11.75 -4.48 0.19
C ASP A 132 -12.47 -3.73 -0.92
N LYS A 133 -12.28 -4.19 -2.13
CA LYS A 133 -13.12 -3.80 -3.25
C LYS A 133 -14.51 -4.41 -3.09
N TRP A 134 -15.53 -3.59 -3.34
CA TRP A 134 -16.89 -4.08 -3.53
C TRP A 134 -16.93 -5.21 -4.56
N ASN A 135 -17.56 -6.31 -4.24
CA ASN A 135 -17.80 -7.39 -5.18
C ASN A 135 -19.31 -7.59 -5.42
N THR A 136 -19.67 -8.26 -6.51
CA THR A 136 -21.09 -8.49 -6.92
C THR A 136 -21.91 -9.28 -5.92
N PHE A 137 -21.28 -9.94 -4.94
CA PHE A 137 -21.95 -10.74 -3.91
C PHE A 137 -22.15 -9.96 -2.61
N ASN A 138 -21.26 -9.01 -2.31
CA ASN A 138 -21.37 -8.10 -1.17
C ASN A 138 -21.42 -6.69 -1.69
N SER A 139 -22.54 -6.00 -1.50
CA SER A 139 -22.73 -4.61 -1.96
C SER A 139 -21.97 -3.57 -1.15
N THR A 140 -21.02 -3.98 -0.32
CA THR A 140 -20.32 -3.15 0.64
C THR A 140 -18.86 -3.56 0.76
N GLY A 141 -17.94 -2.61 0.76
CA GLY A 141 -16.54 -2.86 1.09
C GLY A 141 -16.36 -3.12 2.58
N MET A 142 -15.35 -3.88 2.94
CA MET A 142 -14.93 -4.11 4.33
C MET A 142 -13.62 -3.39 4.61
N VAL A 143 -13.51 -2.83 5.80
CA VAL A 143 -12.28 -2.25 6.33
C VAL A 143 -11.65 -3.26 7.28
N TYR A 144 -10.38 -3.53 7.04
CA TYR A 144 -9.55 -4.38 7.88
C TYR A 144 -8.37 -3.57 8.42
N SER A 145 -7.81 -3.99 9.54
CA SER A 145 -6.62 -3.38 10.09
C SER A 145 -5.61 -4.37 10.64
N MET A 146 -4.41 -3.89 10.84
CA MET A 146 -3.38 -4.54 11.63
C MET A 146 -2.49 -3.49 12.31
N PRO A 147 -1.96 -3.77 13.53
CA PRO A 147 -0.98 -2.89 14.14
C PRO A 147 0.31 -2.88 13.32
N PHE A 148 1.01 -1.75 13.34
CA PHE A 148 2.33 -1.60 12.74
C PHE A 148 3.37 -1.26 13.78
N SER A 149 4.52 -1.93 13.69
CA SER A 149 5.75 -1.62 14.41
C SER A 149 6.94 -2.04 13.56
N THR A 150 8.04 -1.32 13.65
CA THR A 150 9.29 -1.72 12.98
C THR A 150 9.94 -2.97 13.59
N ASP A 151 9.49 -3.37 14.79
CA ASP A 151 9.94 -4.56 15.51
C ASP A 151 9.00 -5.77 15.32
N MET A 152 7.98 -5.63 14.46
CA MET A 152 7.06 -6.72 14.17
C MET A 152 7.77 -7.92 13.54
N ASP A 153 7.27 -9.11 13.80
CA ASP A 153 7.81 -10.34 13.19
C ASP A 153 7.44 -10.38 11.70
N LEU A 154 8.46 -10.32 10.84
CA LEU A 154 8.28 -10.34 9.39
C LEU A 154 8.30 -11.76 8.80
N GLU A 155 8.65 -12.77 9.59
CA GLU A 155 8.71 -14.17 9.15
C GLU A 155 7.33 -14.86 9.25
N THR A 156 6.40 -14.29 10.03
CA THR A 156 5.05 -14.82 10.20
C THR A 156 4.03 -14.06 9.38
N MET A 157 2.97 -14.75 8.97
CA MET A 157 1.82 -14.13 8.33
C MET A 157 0.91 -13.51 9.41
N HIS A 158 0.64 -12.22 9.28
CA HIS A 158 -0.27 -11.50 10.17
C HIS A 158 -1.72 -11.70 9.73
N VAL A 159 -2.62 -11.94 10.67
CA VAL A 159 -4.05 -12.01 10.37
C VAL A 159 -4.66 -10.64 10.64
N LEU A 160 -5.36 -10.10 9.64
CA LEU A 160 -6.06 -8.82 9.75
C LEU A 160 -7.21 -8.90 10.75
N THR A 161 -7.53 -7.76 11.37
CA THR A 161 -8.74 -7.57 12.17
C THR A 161 -9.81 -6.91 11.29
N GLU A 162 -11.04 -7.42 11.34
CA GLU A 162 -12.19 -6.79 10.70
C GLU A 162 -12.66 -5.61 11.55
N GLU A 163 -12.75 -4.42 10.96
CA GLU A 163 -13.10 -3.19 11.65
C GLU A 163 -14.56 -2.80 11.41
N CYS A 164 -14.91 -2.53 10.17
CA CYS A 164 -16.26 -2.11 9.82
C CYS A 164 -16.60 -2.37 8.35
N GLN A 165 -17.88 -2.37 8.06
CA GLN A 165 -18.42 -2.45 6.72
C GLN A 165 -18.71 -1.04 6.18
N LEU A 166 -18.28 -0.75 4.95
CA LEU A 166 -18.58 0.52 4.28
C LEU A 166 -19.89 0.41 3.50
N GLY A 167 -20.78 1.39 3.65
CA GLY A 167 -22.02 1.47 2.86
C GLY A 167 -23.17 0.59 3.37
N GLY A 168 -23.15 0.18 4.62
CA GLY A 168 -24.35 -0.35 5.27
C GLY A 168 -25.45 0.71 5.31
N ASN A 169 -26.62 0.40 4.75
CA ASN A 169 -27.78 1.27 4.89
C ASN A 169 -28.20 1.29 6.37
N ASP A 170 -27.74 2.29 7.09
CA ASP A 170 -28.42 2.73 8.30
C ASP A 170 -29.71 3.44 7.88
N MET A 171 -30.74 2.67 7.60
CA MET A 171 -32.12 3.12 7.49
C MET A 171 -32.95 2.55 8.62
#